data_08e1b414aa9c1117f917916f56a68475
#
_entry.id   08e1b414aa9c1117f917916f56a68475
#
_cell.length_a   1.000
_cell.length_b   1.000
_cell.length_c   1.000
_cell.angle_alpha   90.00
_cell.angle_beta   90.00
_cell.angle_gamma   90.00
#
_symmetry.space_group_name_H-M   'P 1'
#
loop_
_entity.id
_entity.type
_entity.pdbx_description
1 polymer ?
#
loop_
_entity_poly.entity_id
_entity_poly.type
_entity_poly.pdbx_seq_one_letter_code
_entity_poly.pdbx_strand_id
1 'polypeptide(L)'
;MSFNTISVVGLGYIGLPTAAMFASRKKVVIGLDTNEATVNTINQGKIQIVEPELDILVQSAVNQGYLKATTTPEPADAFLIAVPTPFKSSEKGEVPEPDLKFIESAAKNIALVLKKGDLVILESTSPVGATEQMADWLAEVREDLTFPKTHGEASDIRIAHCPERVLPGHVVRELVENDRVIGGLTNRCSLAAVELYKIFVQGDCVITNTRTAEMAKLTENSCRDVQIAFANELSIICDELDIDVWELIALANRHPRINILQPGPGVGGHCIAVDPWFIVSKTPKQAQLIHTARKVNDAKPEWVINKVKIAMADFLQANPYKTAKDVTIACYGLAFKPDIDDLRESPALNITKEIAEMHAGEVIAVEPNISGLPNSIEGLQLASIVKGFSEG
;
A
#
# COMPACT_ATOMS: atom_id res chain seq x y z
N MET A 1 6.31 -11.41 28.81
CA MET A 1 5.73 -12.67 28.27
C MET A 1 6.69 -13.30 27.29
N SER A 2 6.67 -14.61 27.15
CA SER A 2 7.54 -15.24 26.15
C SER A 2 6.67 -15.65 24.96
N PHE A 3 6.80 -14.95 23.84
CA PHE A 3 6.19 -15.34 22.56
C PHE A 3 7.10 -16.34 21.88
N ASN A 4 6.70 -17.60 21.82
CA ASN A 4 7.45 -18.69 21.20
C ASN A 4 6.90 -19.03 19.82
N THR A 5 5.57 -19.04 19.69
CA THR A 5 4.86 -19.30 18.44
C THR A 5 4.09 -18.05 18.02
N ILE A 6 4.27 -17.62 16.77
CA ILE A 6 3.65 -16.42 16.21
C ILE A 6 2.93 -16.81 14.94
N SER A 7 1.65 -16.43 14.80
CA SER A 7 0.87 -16.59 13.57
C SER A 7 0.80 -15.26 12.82
N VAL A 8 1.14 -15.26 11.54
CA VAL A 8 1.00 -14.11 10.65
C VAL A 8 -0.04 -14.43 9.59
N VAL A 9 -1.13 -13.66 9.56
CA VAL A 9 -2.30 -13.86 8.70
C VAL A 9 -2.25 -12.90 7.51
N GLY A 10 -2.18 -13.47 6.31
CA GLY A 10 -1.90 -12.74 5.07
C GLY A 10 -0.40 -12.69 4.79
N LEU A 11 0.04 -13.42 3.75
CA LEU A 11 1.46 -13.57 3.40
C LEU A 11 1.83 -12.75 2.15
N GLY A 12 1.28 -11.54 2.06
CA GLY A 12 1.60 -10.57 1.03
C GLY A 12 2.84 -9.72 1.37
N TYR A 13 2.90 -8.51 0.78
CA TYR A 13 4.04 -7.57 0.87
C TYR A 13 4.42 -7.13 2.29
N ILE A 14 3.51 -7.26 3.25
CA ILE A 14 3.76 -6.93 4.67
C ILE A 14 3.92 -8.20 5.50
N GLY A 15 2.96 -9.11 5.41
CA GLY A 15 2.94 -10.27 6.32
C GLY A 15 4.08 -11.25 6.09
N LEU A 16 4.48 -11.52 4.84
CA LEU A 16 5.60 -12.45 4.60
C LEU A 16 6.94 -11.92 5.12
N PRO A 17 7.33 -10.65 4.87
CA PRO A 17 8.53 -10.08 5.49
C PRO A 17 8.47 -10.07 7.02
N THR A 18 7.34 -9.69 7.62
CA THR A 18 7.14 -9.74 9.08
C THR A 18 7.32 -11.16 9.62
N ALA A 19 6.75 -12.17 8.96
CA ALA A 19 6.92 -13.59 9.32
C ALA A 19 8.39 -14.02 9.24
N ALA A 20 9.09 -13.67 8.16
CA ALA A 20 10.51 -13.98 7.97
C ALA A 20 11.39 -13.32 9.04
N MET A 21 11.07 -12.08 9.44
CA MET A 21 11.80 -11.37 10.51
C MET A 21 11.67 -12.07 11.86
N PHE A 22 10.48 -12.49 12.29
CA PHE A 22 10.32 -13.26 13.51
C PHE A 22 11.05 -14.62 13.43
N ALA A 23 10.94 -15.32 12.30
CA ALA A 23 11.61 -16.59 12.07
C ALA A 23 13.14 -16.46 12.11
N SER A 24 13.71 -15.36 11.57
CA SER A 24 15.15 -15.06 11.65
C SER A 24 15.65 -14.90 13.10
N ARG A 25 14.74 -14.58 14.02
CA ARG A 25 15.01 -14.51 15.47
C ARG A 25 14.69 -15.83 16.20
N LYS A 26 14.59 -16.93 15.44
CA LYS A 26 14.35 -18.30 15.94
C LYS A 26 13.00 -18.45 16.66
N LYS A 27 11.99 -17.67 16.27
CA LYS A 27 10.61 -17.90 16.69
C LYS A 27 9.95 -18.88 15.74
N VAL A 28 9.08 -19.74 16.27
CA VAL A 28 8.25 -20.60 15.43
C VAL A 28 7.16 -19.75 14.80
N VAL A 29 7.15 -19.63 13.49
CA VAL A 29 6.21 -18.77 12.76
C VAL A 29 5.29 -19.63 11.90
N ILE A 30 4.00 -19.39 12.04
CA ILE A 30 2.93 -20.00 11.26
C ILE A 30 2.36 -18.91 10.35
N GLY A 31 2.70 -18.97 9.06
CA GLY A 31 2.11 -18.11 8.05
C GLY A 31 0.75 -18.64 7.61
N LEU A 32 -0.32 -17.88 7.80
CA LEU A 32 -1.67 -18.25 7.40
C LEU A 32 -2.07 -17.46 6.16
N ASP A 33 -2.39 -18.16 5.07
CA ASP A 33 -2.91 -17.53 3.85
C ASP A 33 -3.99 -18.41 3.22
N THR A 34 -5.01 -17.80 2.62
CA THR A 34 -6.09 -18.53 1.95
C THR A 34 -5.70 -19.04 0.57
N ASN A 35 -4.62 -18.53 -0.02
CA ASN A 35 -4.12 -18.93 -1.34
C ASN A 35 -3.16 -20.12 -1.21
N GLU A 36 -3.61 -21.30 -1.60
CA GLU A 36 -2.82 -22.53 -1.59
C GLU A 36 -1.52 -22.42 -2.41
N ALA A 37 -1.54 -21.69 -3.53
CA ALA A 37 -0.33 -21.49 -4.35
C ALA A 37 0.74 -20.68 -3.59
N THR A 38 0.33 -19.63 -2.88
CA THR A 38 1.20 -18.86 -1.98
C THR A 38 1.79 -19.75 -0.89
N VAL A 39 0.94 -20.52 -0.20
CA VAL A 39 1.35 -21.45 0.87
C VAL A 39 2.37 -22.47 0.34
N ASN A 40 2.10 -23.08 -0.80
CA ASN A 40 3.01 -24.07 -1.41
C ASN A 40 4.35 -23.44 -1.84
N THR A 41 4.34 -22.23 -2.37
CA THR A 41 5.55 -21.51 -2.78
C THR A 41 6.43 -21.22 -1.57
N ILE A 42 5.85 -20.70 -0.48
CA ILE A 42 6.60 -20.39 0.75
C ILE A 42 7.16 -21.65 1.40
N ASN A 43 6.39 -22.74 1.46
CA ASN A 43 6.86 -24.01 2.02
C ASN A 43 8.00 -24.67 1.20
N GLN A 44 8.21 -24.23 -0.05
CA GLN A 44 9.38 -24.59 -0.85
C GLN A 44 10.58 -23.66 -0.60
N GLY A 45 10.48 -22.71 0.32
CA GLY A 45 11.51 -21.71 0.58
C GLY A 45 11.61 -20.65 -0.52
N LYS A 46 10.54 -20.42 -1.27
CA LYS A 46 10.46 -19.41 -2.35
C LYS A 46 9.51 -18.29 -1.94
N ILE A 47 9.60 -17.17 -2.66
CA ILE A 47 8.72 -16.01 -2.49
C ILE A 47 7.94 -15.73 -3.76
N GLN A 48 6.75 -15.14 -3.63
CA GLN A 48 5.88 -14.70 -4.74
C GLN A 48 5.87 -13.17 -4.91
N ILE A 49 6.63 -12.45 -4.11
CA ILE A 49 6.76 -10.98 -4.15
C ILE A 49 8.21 -10.61 -4.45
N VAL A 50 8.41 -9.43 -5.04
CA VAL A 50 9.77 -8.92 -5.31
C VAL A 50 10.17 -7.99 -4.16
N GLU A 51 11.10 -8.46 -3.34
CA GLU A 51 11.66 -7.67 -2.23
C GLU A 51 13.12 -8.12 -1.98
N PRO A 52 14.09 -7.20 -2.00
CA PRO A 52 15.50 -7.55 -1.77
C PRO A 52 15.72 -8.30 -0.46
N GLU A 53 16.57 -9.32 -0.49
CA GLU A 53 17.00 -10.14 0.65
C GLU A 53 15.90 -11.02 1.28
N LEU A 54 14.64 -10.85 0.92
CA LEU A 54 13.54 -11.59 1.52
C LEU A 54 13.57 -13.08 1.13
N ASP A 55 13.96 -13.39 -0.09
CA ASP A 55 14.11 -14.76 -0.60
C ASP A 55 15.08 -15.58 0.26
N ILE A 56 16.24 -15.01 0.57
CA ILE A 56 17.26 -15.65 1.43
C ILE A 56 16.71 -15.88 2.84
N LEU A 57 16.01 -14.89 3.41
CA LEU A 57 15.41 -15.00 4.75
C LEU A 57 14.35 -16.10 4.81
N VAL A 58 13.44 -16.13 3.85
CA VAL A 58 12.35 -17.12 3.78
C VAL A 58 12.92 -18.51 3.56
N GLN A 59 13.86 -18.69 2.61
CA GLN A 59 14.50 -19.97 2.36
C GLN A 59 15.20 -20.49 3.61
N SER A 60 15.97 -19.64 4.29
CA SER A 60 16.66 -20.02 5.53
C SER A 60 15.67 -20.39 6.63
N ALA A 61 14.62 -19.61 6.85
CA ALA A 61 13.62 -19.84 7.88
C ALA A 61 12.85 -21.16 7.68
N VAL A 62 12.46 -21.47 6.44
CA VAL A 62 11.76 -22.71 6.09
C VAL A 62 12.69 -23.91 6.26
N ASN A 63 13.92 -23.84 5.75
CA ASN A 63 14.89 -24.94 5.84
C ASN A 63 15.28 -25.27 7.30
N GLN A 64 15.29 -24.27 8.17
CA GLN A 64 15.57 -24.45 9.60
C GLN A 64 14.34 -24.83 10.42
N GLY A 65 13.14 -24.86 9.82
CA GLY A 65 11.88 -25.21 10.48
C GLY A 65 11.29 -24.10 11.36
N TYR A 66 11.74 -22.85 11.21
CA TYR A 66 11.19 -21.71 11.95
C TYR A 66 10.01 -21.04 11.24
N LEU A 67 9.79 -21.28 9.95
CA LEU A 67 8.65 -20.79 9.18
C LEU A 67 7.97 -21.95 8.46
N LYS A 68 6.65 -22.06 8.65
CA LYS A 68 5.77 -22.89 7.83
C LYS A 68 4.55 -22.07 7.39
N ALA A 69 4.03 -22.30 6.20
CA ALA A 69 2.79 -21.72 5.73
C ALA A 69 1.65 -22.76 5.74
N THR A 70 0.43 -22.31 5.98
CA THR A 70 -0.78 -23.15 6.05
C THR A 70 -2.01 -22.37 5.60
N THR A 71 -3.06 -23.09 5.20
CA THR A 71 -4.38 -22.51 4.90
C THR A 71 -5.34 -22.59 6.09
N THR A 72 -4.97 -23.27 7.16
CA THR A 72 -5.80 -23.44 8.36
C THR A 72 -5.13 -22.80 9.58
N PRO A 73 -5.89 -22.11 10.46
CA PRO A 73 -5.34 -21.50 11.65
C PRO A 73 -4.84 -22.55 12.63
N GLU A 74 -3.72 -22.25 13.28
CA GLU A 74 -3.14 -23.08 14.34
C GLU A 74 -2.91 -22.24 15.61
N PRO A 75 -2.90 -22.86 16.81
CA PRO A 75 -2.65 -22.15 18.06
C PRO A 75 -1.28 -21.45 18.06
N ALA A 76 -1.26 -20.19 18.53
CA ALA A 76 -0.06 -19.39 18.69
C ALA A 76 -0.15 -18.53 19.95
N ASP A 77 0.94 -17.85 20.32
CA ASP A 77 0.96 -16.91 21.45
C ASP A 77 0.63 -15.47 21.00
N ALA A 78 0.85 -15.19 19.70
CA ALA A 78 0.50 -13.92 19.07
C ALA A 78 0.01 -14.16 17.64
N PHE A 79 -0.95 -13.33 17.21
CA PHE A 79 -1.54 -13.32 15.88
C PHE A 79 -1.42 -11.92 15.30
N LEU A 80 -0.79 -11.78 14.13
CA LEU A 80 -0.67 -10.52 13.39
C LEU A 80 -1.53 -10.63 12.14
N ILE A 81 -2.47 -9.71 11.95
CA ILE A 81 -3.37 -9.66 10.80
C ILE A 81 -2.86 -8.61 9.82
N ALA A 82 -2.35 -9.07 8.67
CA ALA A 82 -1.77 -8.26 7.59
C ALA A 82 -2.48 -8.55 6.26
N VAL A 83 -3.81 -8.54 6.28
CA VAL A 83 -4.67 -8.80 5.11
C VAL A 83 -5.02 -7.50 4.38
N PRO A 84 -5.40 -7.56 3.08
CA PRO A 84 -5.82 -6.38 2.33
C PRO A 84 -7.06 -5.70 2.90
N THR A 85 -7.16 -4.37 2.70
CA THR A 85 -8.33 -3.53 2.98
C THR A 85 -8.75 -2.78 1.72
N PRO A 86 -9.35 -3.46 0.72
CA PRO A 86 -9.79 -2.84 -0.51
C PRO A 86 -11.00 -1.93 -0.28
N PHE A 87 -11.45 -1.27 -1.33
CA PHE A 87 -12.74 -0.59 -1.32
C PHE A 87 -13.89 -1.57 -1.56
N LYS A 88 -15.06 -1.24 -1.00
CA LYS A 88 -16.33 -1.80 -1.45
C LYS A 88 -16.62 -1.35 -2.89
N SER A 89 -17.40 -2.13 -3.61
CA SER A 89 -17.92 -1.70 -4.91
C SER A 89 -18.79 -0.45 -4.71
N SER A 90 -18.48 0.62 -5.44
CA SER A 90 -19.21 1.89 -5.41
C SER A 90 -19.53 2.37 -6.82
N GLU A 91 -20.54 3.21 -6.99
CA GLU A 91 -20.83 3.87 -8.26
C GLU A 91 -19.80 4.97 -8.56
N LYS A 92 -19.64 5.29 -9.85
CA LYS A 92 -18.70 6.34 -10.27
C LYS A 92 -19.11 7.70 -9.66
N GLY A 93 -18.22 8.27 -8.86
CA GLY A 93 -18.42 9.57 -8.20
C GLY A 93 -18.86 9.50 -6.74
N GLU A 94 -19.11 8.31 -6.20
CA GLU A 94 -19.30 8.11 -4.76
C GLU A 94 -17.95 8.12 -4.02
N VAL A 95 -17.98 8.45 -2.74
CA VAL A 95 -16.82 8.35 -1.86
C VAL A 95 -16.54 6.87 -1.61
N PRO A 96 -15.35 6.35 -1.99
CA PRO A 96 -15.02 4.96 -1.76
C PRO A 96 -15.01 4.62 -0.26
N GLU A 97 -15.63 3.51 0.11
CA GLU A 97 -15.65 3.00 1.49
C GLU A 97 -14.72 1.79 1.64
N PRO A 98 -13.98 1.67 2.76
CA PRO A 98 -13.15 0.50 3.03
C PRO A 98 -14.01 -0.77 3.21
N ASP A 99 -13.56 -1.87 2.63
CA ASP A 99 -14.13 -3.20 2.84
C ASP A 99 -13.32 -3.97 3.89
N LEU A 100 -13.89 -4.16 5.05
CA LEU A 100 -13.24 -4.83 6.18
C LEU A 100 -13.49 -6.35 6.22
N LYS A 101 -14.15 -6.92 5.21
CA LYS A 101 -14.49 -8.36 5.18
C LYS A 101 -13.29 -9.29 5.30
N PHE A 102 -12.13 -8.89 4.80
CA PHE A 102 -10.90 -9.70 4.93
C PHE A 102 -10.39 -9.70 6.36
N ILE A 103 -10.46 -8.56 7.07
CA ILE A 103 -10.12 -8.47 8.51
C ILE A 103 -11.12 -9.27 9.33
N GLU A 104 -12.43 -9.15 9.04
CA GLU A 104 -13.48 -9.91 9.70
C GLU A 104 -13.27 -11.43 9.53
N SER A 105 -13.01 -11.86 8.30
CA SER A 105 -12.75 -13.28 8.00
C SER A 105 -11.50 -13.79 8.71
N ALA A 106 -10.42 -13.03 8.69
CA ALA A 106 -9.18 -13.37 9.40
C ALA A 106 -9.41 -13.48 10.91
N ALA A 107 -10.10 -12.49 11.51
CA ALA A 107 -10.42 -12.47 12.92
C ALA A 107 -11.28 -13.68 13.34
N LYS A 108 -12.35 -13.98 12.60
CA LYS A 108 -13.23 -15.12 12.89
C LYS A 108 -12.50 -16.45 12.73
N ASN A 109 -11.58 -16.58 11.77
CA ASN A 109 -10.77 -17.77 11.59
C ASN A 109 -9.81 -18.01 12.76
N ILE A 110 -9.02 -17.01 13.14
CA ILE A 110 -8.08 -17.18 14.26
C ILE A 110 -8.79 -17.33 15.61
N ALA A 111 -10.01 -16.78 15.74
CA ALA A 111 -10.80 -16.93 16.96
C ALA A 111 -10.95 -18.40 17.41
N LEU A 112 -11.05 -19.33 16.45
CA LEU A 112 -11.23 -20.77 16.72
C LEU A 112 -10.07 -21.39 17.50
N VAL A 113 -8.88 -20.80 17.45
CA VAL A 113 -7.64 -21.33 18.06
C VAL A 113 -7.07 -20.42 19.15
N LEU A 114 -7.74 -19.31 19.47
CA LEU A 114 -7.32 -18.41 20.55
C LEU A 114 -7.41 -19.09 21.92
N LYS A 115 -6.47 -18.75 22.78
CA LYS A 115 -6.42 -19.17 24.19
C LYS A 115 -6.13 -17.99 25.11
N LYS A 116 -6.40 -18.15 26.38
CA LYS A 116 -6.08 -17.14 27.41
C LYS A 116 -4.60 -16.74 27.35
N GLY A 117 -4.36 -15.46 27.33
CA GLY A 117 -3.02 -14.89 27.29
C GLY A 117 -2.55 -14.48 25.90
N ASP A 118 -3.25 -14.86 24.84
CA ASP A 118 -2.85 -14.52 23.47
C ASP A 118 -2.97 -13.03 23.17
N LEU A 119 -2.15 -12.61 22.21
CA LEU A 119 -2.10 -11.26 21.67
C LEU A 119 -2.59 -11.27 20.22
N VAL A 120 -3.51 -10.39 19.86
CA VAL A 120 -3.94 -10.15 18.48
C VAL A 120 -3.57 -8.73 18.07
N ILE A 121 -2.84 -8.59 16.98
CA ILE A 121 -2.42 -7.29 16.42
C ILE A 121 -3.01 -7.12 15.02
N LEU A 122 -3.66 -6.00 14.79
CA LEU A 122 -4.05 -5.55 13.45
C LEU A 122 -2.91 -4.72 12.87
N GLU A 123 -2.20 -5.26 11.87
CA GLU A 123 -1.16 -4.54 11.10
C GLU A 123 -1.72 -3.90 9.82
N SER A 124 -2.82 -4.45 9.28
CA SER A 124 -3.46 -3.91 8.08
C SER A 124 -3.80 -2.44 8.24
N THR A 125 -3.46 -1.60 7.25
CA THR A 125 -3.94 -0.23 7.20
C THR A 125 -5.46 -0.22 7.22
N SER A 126 -6.05 0.51 8.15
CA SER A 126 -7.47 0.39 8.49
C SER A 126 -8.08 1.74 8.83
N PRO A 127 -9.38 1.94 8.59
CA PRO A 127 -10.08 3.13 9.07
C PRO A 127 -10.14 3.14 10.61
N VAL A 128 -10.23 4.35 11.18
CA VAL A 128 -10.32 4.53 12.63
C VAL A 128 -11.50 3.77 13.22
N GLY A 129 -11.22 2.91 14.20
CA GLY A 129 -12.18 2.03 14.88
C GLY A 129 -12.20 0.59 14.36
N ALA A 130 -11.41 0.25 13.35
CA ALA A 130 -11.34 -1.11 12.81
C ALA A 130 -10.80 -2.13 13.83
N THR A 131 -9.83 -1.73 14.66
CA THR A 131 -9.29 -2.60 15.71
C THR A 131 -10.33 -2.89 16.81
N GLU A 132 -11.14 -1.89 17.15
CA GLU A 132 -12.25 -2.09 18.09
C GLU A 132 -13.31 -3.04 17.50
N GLN A 133 -13.60 -2.91 16.21
CA GLN A 133 -14.53 -3.78 15.51
C GLN A 133 -13.98 -5.21 15.38
N MET A 134 -12.69 -5.37 15.12
CA MET A 134 -12.02 -6.69 15.16
C MET A 134 -12.18 -7.36 16.52
N ALA A 135 -12.07 -6.61 17.62
CA ALA A 135 -12.29 -7.14 18.96
C ALA A 135 -13.73 -7.63 19.15
N ASP A 136 -14.73 -6.96 18.58
CA ASP A 136 -16.12 -7.41 18.61
C ASP A 136 -16.30 -8.74 17.85
N TRP A 137 -15.76 -8.86 16.63
CA TRP A 137 -15.84 -10.10 15.85
C TRP A 137 -15.17 -11.30 16.54
N LEU A 138 -14.05 -11.07 17.23
CA LEU A 138 -13.40 -12.11 18.03
C LEU A 138 -14.28 -12.53 19.20
N ALA A 139 -14.91 -11.58 19.88
CA ALA A 139 -15.78 -11.83 21.02
C ALA A 139 -17.08 -12.56 20.62
N GLU A 140 -17.65 -12.27 19.44
CA GLU A 140 -18.81 -12.96 18.88
C GLU A 140 -18.58 -14.47 18.69
N VAL A 141 -17.35 -14.88 18.36
CA VAL A 141 -16.99 -16.29 18.13
C VAL A 141 -16.57 -16.99 19.41
N ARG A 142 -16.01 -16.24 20.39
CA ARG A 142 -15.38 -16.79 21.61
C ARG A 142 -16.00 -16.23 22.89
N GLU A 143 -17.25 -16.60 23.15
CA GLU A 143 -17.98 -16.22 24.38
C GLU A 143 -17.34 -16.77 25.66
N ASP A 144 -16.47 -17.78 25.54
CA ASP A 144 -15.72 -18.36 26.65
C ASP A 144 -14.48 -17.58 27.07
N LEU A 145 -14.09 -16.56 26.28
CA LEU A 145 -12.94 -15.68 26.53
C LEU A 145 -13.40 -14.24 26.80
N THR A 146 -12.59 -13.52 27.57
CA THR A 146 -12.85 -12.10 27.85
C THR A 146 -11.95 -11.20 27.01
N PHE A 147 -12.51 -10.07 26.56
CA PHE A 147 -11.87 -9.14 25.64
C PHE A 147 -11.70 -7.74 26.25
N PRO A 148 -10.69 -6.94 25.79
CA PRO A 148 -10.34 -5.66 26.43
C PRO A 148 -11.45 -4.62 26.40
N LYS A 149 -12.31 -4.62 25.39
CA LYS A 149 -13.41 -3.65 25.24
C LYS A 149 -14.42 -3.75 26.39
N THR A 150 -14.65 -4.92 26.92
CA THR A 150 -15.64 -5.18 28.01
C THR A 150 -14.98 -5.42 29.36
N HIS A 151 -13.77 -5.97 29.41
CA HIS A 151 -13.08 -6.37 30.64
C HIS A 151 -11.78 -5.58 30.92
N GLY A 152 -11.45 -4.61 30.04
CA GLY A 152 -10.28 -3.74 30.24
C GLY A 152 -8.98 -4.52 30.44
N GLU A 153 -8.21 -4.13 31.43
CA GLU A 153 -6.91 -4.74 31.79
C GLU A 153 -7.03 -6.19 32.27
N ALA A 154 -8.21 -6.62 32.75
CA ALA A 154 -8.44 -7.98 33.26
C ALA A 154 -8.78 -8.98 32.16
N SER A 155 -8.84 -8.57 30.88
CA SER A 155 -9.19 -9.43 29.78
C SER A 155 -8.23 -10.61 29.57
N ASP A 156 -8.77 -11.73 29.11
CA ASP A 156 -7.98 -12.92 28.74
C ASP A 156 -7.13 -12.65 27.48
N ILE A 157 -7.70 -11.95 26.50
CA ILE A 157 -7.04 -11.65 25.22
C ILE A 157 -6.51 -10.22 25.26
N ARG A 158 -5.39 -9.97 24.57
CA ARG A 158 -4.83 -8.65 24.35
C ARG A 158 -4.99 -8.26 22.89
N ILE A 159 -5.33 -6.99 22.64
CA ILE A 159 -5.58 -6.49 21.28
C ILE A 159 -4.88 -5.15 21.10
N ALA A 160 -4.15 -5.03 20.00
CA ALA A 160 -3.46 -3.80 19.62
C ALA A 160 -3.54 -3.56 18.11
N HIS A 161 -3.28 -2.33 17.72
CA HIS A 161 -2.99 -1.91 16.35
C HIS A 161 -1.54 -1.48 16.24
N CYS A 162 -0.85 -1.93 15.19
CA CYS A 162 0.48 -1.47 14.85
C CYS A 162 0.61 -1.39 13.33
N PRO A 163 0.29 -0.24 12.71
CA PRO A 163 0.32 -0.12 11.26
C PRO A 163 1.74 -0.23 10.72
N GLU A 164 1.89 -0.93 9.59
CA GLU A 164 3.17 -1.00 8.93
C GLU A 164 3.50 0.29 8.17
N ARG A 165 4.77 0.73 8.24
CA ARG A 165 5.25 2.02 7.73
C ARG A 165 6.51 1.89 6.88
N VAL A 166 6.68 0.76 6.19
CA VAL A 166 7.84 0.48 5.34
C VAL A 166 7.62 0.89 3.88
N LEU A 167 8.72 1.12 3.19
CA LEU A 167 8.77 1.41 1.77
C LEU A 167 9.12 0.13 0.99
N PRO A 168 8.33 -0.27 -0.03
CA PRO A 168 8.70 -1.36 -0.93
C PRO A 168 10.11 -1.17 -1.52
N GLY A 169 10.89 -2.25 -1.55
CA GLY A 169 12.30 -2.26 -1.91
C GLY A 169 13.28 -2.06 -0.73
N HIS A 170 12.75 -1.70 0.45
CA HIS A 170 13.52 -1.51 1.69
C HIS A 170 12.87 -2.18 2.90
N VAL A 171 11.88 -3.06 2.67
CA VAL A 171 11.01 -3.60 3.72
C VAL A 171 11.81 -4.31 4.80
N VAL A 172 12.73 -5.20 4.45
CA VAL A 172 13.50 -5.99 5.42
C VAL A 172 14.30 -5.11 6.38
N ARG A 173 14.95 -4.07 5.85
CA ARG A 173 15.73 -3.13 6.64
C ARG A 173 14.84 -2.24 7.50
N GLU A 174 13.81 -1.63 6.90
CA GLU A 174 12.93 -0.69 7.57
C GLU A 174 12.05 -1.35 8.64
N LEU A 175 11.72 -2.64 8.50
CA LEU A 175 11.06 -3.42 9.56
C LEU A 175 11.87 -3.44 10.86
N VAL A 176 13.19 -3.41 10.76
CA VAL A 176 14.12 -3.44 11.91
C VAL A 176 14.39 -2.03 12.44
N GLU A 177 14.66 -1.07 11.55
CA GLU A 177 15.19 0.24 11.91
C GLU A 177 14.10 1.27 12.26
N ASN A 178 12.91 1.19 11.63
CA ASN A 178 11.87 2.19 11.81
C ASN A 178 11.20 2.11 13.18
N ASP A 179 10.84 3.28 13.70
CA ASP A 179 9.98 3.39 14.89
C ASP A 179 8.60 2.80 14.64
N ARG A 180 8.03 2.16 15.66
CA ARG A 180 6.67 1.60 15.64
C ARG A 180 5.71 2.47 16.43
N VAL A 181 4.53 2.73 15.86
CA VAL A 181 3.40 3.34 16.58
C VAL A 181 2.49 2.22 17.02
N ILE A 182 2.35 2.01 18.32
CA ILE A 182 1.63 0.88 18.90
C ILE A 182 0.46 1.38 19.73
N GLY A 183 -0.76 1.08 19.27
CA GLY A 183 -2.00 1.43 19.96
C GLY A 183 -2.70 0.20 20.53
N GLY A 184 -2.67 0.00 21.84
CA GLY A 184 -3.45 -1.05 22.51
C GLY A 184 -4.85 -0.58 22.88
N LEU A 185 -5.82 -1.51 22.97
CA LEU A 185 -7.11 -1.22 23.60
C LEU A 185 -6.99 -0.93 25.08
N THR A 186 -5.93 -1.43 25.73
CA THR A 186 -5.52 -1.10 27.08
C THR A 186 -4.00 -0.92 27.13
N ASN A 187 -3.48 -0.38 28.22
CA ASN A 187 -2.03 -0.25 28.39
C ASN A 187 -1.33 -1.62 28.39
N ARG A 188 -1.92 -2.64 29.01
CA ARG A 188 -1.41 -4.02 28.99
C ARG A 188 -1.34 -4.59 27.57
N CYS A 189 -2.29 -4.24 26.70
CA CYS A 189 -2.27 -4.62 25.29
C CYS A 189 -1.10 -3.96 24.56
N SER A 190 -0.88 -2.66 24.78
CA SER A 190 0.25 -1.93 24.19
C SER A 190 1.60 -2.52 24.63
N LEU A 191 1.77 -2.77 25.93
CA LEU A 191 3.02 -3.34 26.47
C LEU A 191 3.30 -4.73 25.90
N ALA A 192 2.28 -5.58 25.75
CA ALA A 192 2.44 -6.90 25.13
C ALA A 192 2.86 -6.80 23.66
N ALA A 193 2.30 -5.85 22.90
CA ALA A 193 2.70 -5.61 21.52
C ALA A 193 4.13 -5.07 21.42
N VAL A 194 4.54 -4.16 22.31
CA VAL A 194 5.94 -3.69 22.42
C VAL A 194 6.89 -4.86 22.64
N GLU A 195 6.57 -5.73 23.60
CA GLU A 195 7.40 -6.91 23.90
C GLU A 195 7.53 -7.86 22.69
N LEU A 196 6.46 -8.02 21.91
CA LEU A 196 6.49 -8.80 20.68
C LEU A 196 7.40 -8.16 19.61
N TYR A 197 7.20 -6.89 19.29
CA TYR A 197 7.98 -6.24 18.23
C TYR A 197 9.46 -6.08 18.60
N LYS A 198 9.80 -5.86 19.87
CA LYS A 198 11.19 -5.79 20.35
C LYS A 198 11.99 -7.09 20.14
N ILE A 199 11.37 -8.17 19.67
CA ILE A 199 12.10 -9.37 19.23
C ILE A 199 13.03 -9.04 18.05
N PHE A 200 12.63 -8.14 17.14
CA PHE A 200 13.47 -7.77 15.99
C PHE A 200 13.59 -6.25 15.75
N VAL A 201 12.66 -5.43 16.23
CA VAL A 201 12.66 -3.97 16.04
C VAL A 201 13.70 -3.31 16.92
N GLN A 202 14.61 -2.54 16.31
CA GLN A 202 15.61 -1.71 16.97
C GLN A 202 15.14 -0.27 17.20
N GLY A 203 14.28 0.24 16.31
CA GLY A 203 13.63 1.54 16.44
C GLY A 203 12.76 1.65 17.71
N ASP A 204 12.28 2.84 18.03
CA ASP A 204 11.45 3.07 19.19
C ASP A 204 10.04 2.51 19.00
N CYS A 205 9.46 1.98 20.08
CA CYS A 205 8.05 1.56 20.10
C CYS A 205 7.25 2.61 20.90
N VAL A 206 6.61 3.53 20.16
CA VAL A 206 5.85 4.64 20.74
C VAL A 206 4.43 4.17 21.05
N ILE A 207 4.07 4.21 22.33
CA ILE A 207 2.74 3.75 22.81
C ILE A 207 1.71 4.86 22.66
N THR A 208 0.55 4.51 22.13
CA THR A 208 -0.66 5.33 22.07
C THR A 208 -1.91 4.46 22.21
N ASN A 209 -3.11 4.98 21.86
CA ASN A 209 -4.33 4.19 21.75
C ASN A 209 -4.56 3.72 20.31
N THR A 210 -5.47 2.74 20.12
CA THR A 210 -5.75 2.15 18.80
C THR A 210 -6.17 3.18 17.75
N ARG A 211 -7.08 4.10 18.11
CA ARG A 211 -7.60 5.11 17.17
C ARG A 211 -6.52 6.06 16.69
N THR A 212 -5.62 6.48 17.61
CA THR A 212 -4.49 7.35 17.26
C THR A 212 -3.48 6.60 16.38
N ALA A 213 -3.20 5.31 16.65
CA ALA A 213 -2.30 4.52 15.84
C ALA A 213 -2.85 4.28 14.42
N GLU A 214 -4.15 3.96 14.30
CA GLU A 214 -4.85 3.87 13.01
C GLU A 214 -4.77 5.19 12.23
N MET A 215 -5.10 6.31 12.89
CA MET A 215 -5.10 7.62 12.26
C MET A 215 -3.70 8.09 11.88
N ALA A 216 -2.65 7.75 12.63
CA ALA A 216 -1.28 8.15 12.35
C ALA A 216 -0.84 7.69 10.95
N LYS A 217 -1.07 6.42 10.61
CA LYS A 217 -0.78 5.87 9.27
C LYS A 217 -1.55 6.58 8.17
N LEU A 218 -2.86 6.75 8.37
CA LEU A 218 -3.71 7.43 7.40
C LEU A 218 -3.30 8.90 7.20
N THR A 219 -2.87 9.56 8.28
CA THR A 219 -2.38 10.95 8.23
C THR A 219 -1.10 11.09 7.42
N GLU A 220 -0.13 10.17 7.59
CA GLU A 220 1.12 10.17 6.82
C GLU A 220 0.85 10.14 5.32
N ASN A 221 0.03 9.19 4.87
CA ASN A 221 -0.31 9.03 3.47
C ASN A 221 -1.19 10.18 2.94
N SER A 222 -2.13 10.68 3.74
CA SER A 222 -2.95 11.83 3.36
C SER A 222 -2.14 13.13 3.27
N CYS A 223 -1.18 13.34 4.16
CA CYS A 223 -0.25 14.47 4.08
C CYS A 223 0.56 14.43 2.77
N ARG A 224 1.07 13.24 2.42
CA ARG A 224 1.80 13.04 1.18
C ARG A 224 0.93 13.30 -0.06
N ASP A 225 -0.31 12.81 -0.04
CA ASP A 225 -1.29 13.00 -1.11
C ASP A 225 -1.63 14.49 -1.32
N VAL A 226 -1.86 15.24 -0.24
CA VAL A 226 -2.10 16.69 -0.29
C VAL A 226 -0.90 17.44 -0.87
N GLN A 227 0.33 17.08 -0.51
CA GLN A 227 1.53 17.67 -1.05
C GLN A 227 1.70 17.41 -2.56
N ILE A 228 1.35 16.19 -3.00
CA ILE A 228 1.36 15.86 -4.44
C ILE A 228 0.25 16.62 -5.17
N ALA A 229 -0.96 16.72 -4.59
CA ALA A 229 -2.06 17.48 -5.18
C ALA A 229 -1.68 18.95 -5.38
N PHE A 230 -1.01 19.56 -4.41
CA PHE A 230 -0.52 20.93 -4.54
C PHE A 230 0.46 21.08 -5.70
N ALA A 231 1.43 20.18 -5.86
CA ALA A 231 2.37 20.21 -6.99
C ALA A 231 1.65 19.99 -8.34
N ASN A 232 0.69 19.06 -8.37
CA ASN A 232 -0.11 18.77 -9.57
C ASN A 232 -0.98 19.97 -9.97
N GLU A 233 -1.63 20.65 -9.02
CA GLU A 233 -2.40 21.85 -9.27
C GLU A 233 -1.52 23.01 -9.76
N LEU A 234 -0.33 23.22 -9.15
CA LEU A 234 0.64 24.19 -9.63
C LEU A 234 1.03 23.96 -11.09
N SER A 235 1.21 22.70 -11.50
CA SER A 235 1.56 22.41 -12.90
C SER A 235 0.46 22.77 -13.88
N ILE A 236 -0.82 22.69 -13.48
CA ILE A 236 -1.96 23.12 -14.30
C ILE A 236 -2.02 24.64 -14.36
N ILE A 237 -1.83 25.32 -13.23
CA ILE A 237 -1.79 26.79 -13.14
C ILE A 237 -0.63 27.36 -13.97
N CYS A 238 0.55 26.77 -13.87
CA CYS A 238 1.73 27.21 -14.61
C CYS A 238 1.55 27.08 -16.13
N ASP A 239 0.91 25.98 -16.57
CA ASP A 239 0.57 25.77 -17.97
C ASP A 239 -0.38 26.86 -18.53
N GLU A 240 -1.39 27.26 -17.74
CA GLU A 240 -2.31 28.35 -18.11
C GLU A 240 -1.65 29.71 -18.15
N LEU A 241 -0.62 29.93 -17.32
CA LEU A 241 0.10 31.19 -17.19
C LEU A 241 1.40 31.26 -17.99
N ASP A 242 1.70 30.25 -18.81
CA ASP A 242 2.95 30.13 -19.59
C ASP A 242 4.21 30.20 -18.70
N ILE A 243 4.18 29.50 -17.55
CA ILE A 243 5.28 29.43 -16.57
C ILE A 243 5.86 28.01 -16.58
N ASP A 244 7.19 27.89 -16.55
CA ASP A 244 7.85 26.62 -16.30
C ASP A 244 7.68 26.17 -14.82
N VAL A 245 6.87 25.15 -14.60
CA VAL A 245 6.60 24.63 -13.24
C VAL A 245 7.84 24.08 -12.56
N TRP A 246 8.79 23.53 -13.31
CA TRP A 246 10.02 22.96 -12.77
C TRP A 246 10.94 24.06 -12.24
N GLU A 247 11.09 25.18 -13.01
CA GLU A 247 11.80 26.36 -12.57
C GLU A 247 11.12 26.99 -11.35
N LEU A 248 9.80 27.17 -11.40
CA LEU A 248 9.03 27.72 -10.28
C LEU A 248 9.26 26.93 -8.99
N ILE A 249 9.14 25.61 -9.05
CA ILE A 249 9.33 24.73 -7.86
C ILE A 249 10.77 24.82 -7.37
N ALA A 250 11.76 24.78 -8.26
CA ALA A 250 13.16 24.91 -7.90
C ALA A 250 13.45 26.23 -7.17
N LEU A 251 12.88 27.34 -7.64
CA LEU A 251 13.01 28.66 -7.01
C LEU A 251 12.26 28.74 -5.68
N ALA A 252 11.02 28.28 -5.61
CA ALA A 252 10.23 28.29 -4.39
C ALA A 252 10.88 27.46 -3.27
N ASN A 253 11.46 26.32 -3.61
CA ASN A 253 12.14 25.42 -2.66
C ASN A 253 13.49 26.00 -2.14
N ARG A 254 13.96 27.13 -2.66
CA ARG A 254 15.07 27.86 -2.04
C ARG A 254 14.68 28.52 -0.72
N HIS A 255 13.38 28.69 -0.48
CA HIS A 255 12.90 29.22 0.79
C HIS A 255 13.02 28.13 1.87
N PRO A 256 13.65 28.40 3.03
CA PRO A 256 14.06 27.37 4.01
C PRO A 256 12.92 26.59 4.67
N ARG A 257 11.67 27.06 4.54
CA ARG A 257 10.48 26.41 5.11
C ARG A 257 9.55 25.80 4.05
N ILE A 258 9.98 25.76 2.79
CA ILE A 258 9.17 25.26 1.67
C ILE A 258 9.86 24.03 1.07
N ASN A 259 9.07 22.99 0.83
CA ASN A 259 9.49 21.77 0.15
C ASN A 259 8.33 21.26 -0.72
N ILE A 260 8.16 21.85 -1.91
CA ILE A 260 7.16 21.45 -2.89
C ILE A 260 7.67 20.22 -3.63
N LEU A 261 6.81 19.21 -3.77
CA LEU A 261 7.12 17.99 -4.51
C LEU A 261 7.09 18.24 -6.02
N GLN A 262 7.58 17.26 -6.78
CA GLN A 262 7.50 17.28 -8.23
C GLN A 262 6.09 16.88 -8.69
N PRO A 263 5.48 17.58 -9.66
CA PRO A 263 4.21 17.20 -10.24
C PRO A 263 4.37 15.93 -11.09
N GLY A 264 3.28 15.18 -11.24
CA GLY A 264 3.21 13.97 -12.03
C GLY A 264 1.87 13.80 -12.76
N PRO A 265 1.65 12.68 -13.44
CA PRO A 265 0.43 12.43 -14.21
C PRO A 265 -0.77 12.05 -13.33
N GLY A 266 -0.61 11.97 -12.02
CA GLY A 266 -1.58 11.53 -11.04
C GLY A 266 -0.92 10.78 -9.91
N VAL A 267 -1.70 10.09 -9.08
CA VAL A 267 -1.22 9.28 -7.93
C VAL A 267 -1.72 7.85 -8.08
N GLY A 268 -0.79 6.91 -8.12
CA GLY A 268 -1.06 5.48 -8.18
C GLY A 268 -0.61 4.73 -6.92
N GLY A 269 -0.69 3.40 -6.99
CA GLY A 269 -0.32 2.50 -5.91
C GLY A 269 -1.41 2.31 -4.86
N HIS A 270 -1.16 1.38 -3.93
CA HIS A 270 -2.16 0.93 -2.95
C HIS A 270 -2.30 1.79 -1.69
N CYS A 271 -1.38 2.72 -1.44
CA CYS A 271 -1.37 3.45 -0.18
C CYS A 271 -1.86 4.89 -0.37
N ILE A 272 -1.11 5.72 -1.11
CA ILE A 272 -1.40 7.16 -1.21
C ILE A 272 -2.71 7.40 -1.97
N ALA A 273 -3.03 6.59 -2.97
CA ALA A 273 -4.31 6.71 -3.71
C ALA A 273 -5.52 6.21 -2.91
N VAL A 274 -5.32 5.41 -1.86
CA VAL A 274 -6.37 4.66 -1.13
C VAL A 274 -6.63 5.22 0.27
N ASP A 275 -5.60 5.33 1.09
CA ASP A 275 -5.73 5.63 2.53
C ASP A 275 -6.45 6.96 2.85
N PRO A 276 -6.28 8.05 2.07
CA PRO A 276 -7.01 9.29 2.29
C PRO A 276 -8.54 9.11 2.25
N TRP A 277 -9.03 8.21 1.41
CA TRP A 277 -10.45 7.90 1.32
C TRP A 277 -11.01 7.28 2.61
N PHE A 278 -10.19 6.58 3.40
CA PHE A 278 -10.62 6.04 4.69
C PHE A 278 -10.94 7.16 5.69
N ILE A 279 -10.22 8.28 5.63
CA ILE A 279 -10.53 9.48 6.41
C ILE A 279 -11.79 10.16 5.87
N VAL A 280 -11.85 10.34 4.55
CA VAL A 280 -12.98 11.02 3.89
C VAL A 280 -14.30 10.27 4.12
N SER A 281 -14.31 8.95 3.95
CA SER A 281 -15.51 8.13 4.16
C SER A 281 -16.01 8.18 5.60
N LYS A 282 -15.09 8.25 6.58
CA LYS A 282 -15.46 8.29 8.01
C LYS A 282 -15.88 9.68 8.49
N THR A 283 -15.31 10.74 7.90
CA THR A 283 -15.53 12.13 8.31
C THR A 283 -15.74 13.07 7.11
N PRO A 284 -16.76 12.81 6.25
CA PRO A 284 -16.89 13.50 4.97
C PRO A 284 -17.11 15.03 5.10
N LYS A 285 -17.69 15.50 6.19
CA LYS A 285 -17.92 16.93 6.43
C LYS A 285 -16.65 17.67 6.86
N GLN A 286 -15.73 16.99 7.56
CA GLN A 286 -14.51 17.58 8.10
C GLN A 286 -13.31 17.44 7.15
N ALA A 287 -13.23 16.34 6.41
CA ALA A 287 -12.08 15.99 5.56
C ALA A 287 -12.09 16.73 4.19
N GLN A 288 -12.38 18.03 4.17
CA GLN A 288 -12.56 18.81 2.95
C GLN A 288 -11.27 18.95 2.15
N LEU A 289 -10.14 19.28 2.80
CA LEU A 289 -8.84 19.43 2.15
C LEU A 289 -8.36 18.09 1.57
N ILE A 290 -8.44 17.01 2.35
CA ILE A 290 -8.03 15.68 1.92
C ILE A 290 -8.87 15.21 0.73
N HIS A 291 -10.19 15.42 0.79
CA HIS A 291 -11.10 15.09 -0.30
C HIS A 291 -10.79 15.88 -1.58
N THR A 292 -10.53 17.20 -1.45
CA THR A 292 -10.18 18.04 -2.60
C THR A 292 -8.85 17.63 -3.21
N ALA A 293 -7.84 17.33 -2.38
CA ALA A 293 -6.55 16.85 -2.85
C ALA A 293 -6.68 15.54 -3.67
N ARG A 294 -7.49 14.59 -3.19
CA ARG A 294 -7.79 13.38 -3.97
C ARG A 294 -8.42 13.70 -5.33
N LYS A 295 -9.41 14.61 -5.36
CA LYS A 295 -10.03 15.03 -6.62
C LYS A 295 -9.05 15.68 -7.60
N VAL A 296 -8.12 16.50 -7.10
CA VAL A 296 -7.06 17.09 -7.93
C VAL A 296 -6.16 16.01 -8.52
N ASN A 297 -5.71 15.07 -7.70
CA ASN A 297 -4.85 13.98 -8.14
C ASN A 297 -5.56 13.03 -9.12
N ASP A 298 -6.84 12.71 -8.87
CA ASP A 298 -7.63 11.80 -9.72
C ASP A 298 -8.04 12.44 -11.06
N ALA A 299 -8.16 13.78 -11.12
CA ALA A 299 -8.44 14.51 -12.36
C ALA A 299 -7.19 14.76 -13.22
N LYS A 300 -5.99 14.60 -12.68
CA LYS A 300 -4.74 14.90 -13.40
C LYS A 300 -4.53 14.06 -14.67
N PRO A 301 -4.85 12.73 -14.71
CA PRO A 301 -4.75 11.95 -15.93
C PRO A 301 -5.56 12.51 -17.09
N GLU A 302 -6.79 12.97 -16.84
CA GLU A 302 -7.65 13.56 -17.87
C GLU A 302 -7.04 14.86 -18.44
N TRP A 303 -6.47 15.70 -17.57
CA TRP A 303 -5.75 16.90 -18.02
C TRP A 303 -4.57 16.54 -18.95
N VAL A 304 -3.77 15.51 -18.61
CA VAL A 304 -2.68 15.02 -19.45
C VAL A 304 -3.20 14.55 -20.81
N ILE A 305 -4.27 13.76 -20.84
CA ILE A 305 -4.89 13.28 -22.09
C ILE A 305 -5.36 14.45 -22.95
N ASN A 306 -5.95 15.48 -22.35
CA ASN A 306 -6.37 16.68 -23.07
C ASN A 306 -5.18 17.44 -23.65
N LYS A 307 -4.02 17.52 -22.97
CA LYS A 307 -2.79 18.07 -23.51
C LYS A 307 -2.27 17.28 -24.71
N VAL A 308 -2.33 15.95 -24.67
CA VAL A 308 -1.98 15.09 -25.82
C VAL A 308 -2.89 15.39 -27.03
N LYS A 309 -4.19 15.56 -26.80
CA LYS A 309 -5.15 15.89 -27.88
C LYS A 309 -4.82 17.24 -28.52
N ILE A 310 -4.52 18.25 -27.72
CA ILE A 310 -4.14 19.57 -28.19
C ILE A 310 -2.82 19.52 -29.01
N ALA A 311 -1.78 18.88 -28.44
CA ALA A 311 -0.49 18.73 -29.12
C ALA A 311 -0.63 17.97 -30.45
N MET A 312 -1.47 16.98 -30.53
CA MET A 312 -1.77 16.25 -31.76
C MET A 312 -2.50 17.15 -32.79
N ALA A 313 -3.45 17.96 -32.36
CA ALA A 313 -4.16 18.91 -33.24
C ALA A 313 -3.21 19.98 -33.81
N ASP A 314 -2.35 20.54 -32.97
CA ASP A 314 -1.33 21.51 -33.37
C ASP A 314 -0.33 20.92 -34.39
N PHE A 315 0.09 19.66 -34.11
CA PHE A 315 0.99 18.97 -35.05
C PHE A 315 0.34 18.73 -36.40
N LEU A 316 -0.93 18.31 -36.46
CA LEU A 316 -1.64 18.12 -37.71
C LEU A 316 -1.92 19.42 -38.44
N GLN A 317 -2.20 20.52 -37.73
CA GLN A 317 -2.35 21.83 -38.29
C GLN A 317 -1.04 22.33 -38.96
N ALA A 318 0.09 22.07 -38.31
CA ALA A 318 1.41 22.39 -38.84
C ALA A 318 1.84 21.46 -39.99
N ASN A 319 1.22 20.29 -40.12
CA ASN A 319 1.54 19.29 -41.13
C ASN A 319 0.28 18.86 -41.95
N PRO A 320 -0.27 19.74 -42.81
CA PRO A 320 -1.59 19.52 -43.41
C PRO A 320 -1.67 18.32 -44.38
N TYR A 321 -0.55 17.71 -44.74
CA TYR A 321 -0.50 16.47 -45.54
C TYR A 321 -0.53 15.20 -44.72
N LYS A 322 -0.52 15.30 -43.39
CA LYS A 322 -0.61 14.16 -42.46
C LYS A 322 -2.02 14.00 -41.89
N THR A 323 -2.35 12.79 -41.53
CA THR A 323 -3.57 12.41 -40.80
C THR A 323 -3.21 11.89 -39.44
N ALA A 324 -4.19 11.68 -38.58
CA ALA A 324 -3.97 11.06 -37.27
C ALA A 324 -3.31 9.65 -37.38
N LYS A 325 -3.54 8.93 -38.49
CA LYS A 325 -2.90 7.62 -38.74
C LYS A 325 -1.40 7.69 -38.98
N ASP A 326 -0.92 8.87 -39.41
CA ASP A 326 0.49 9.09 -39.73
C ASP A 326 1.29 9.61 -38.50
N VAL A 327 0.62 9.70 -37.32
CA VAL A 327 1.22 10.15 -36.07
C VAL A 327 1.41 8.95 -35.16
N THR A 328 2.64 8.75 -34.67
CA THR A 328 2.94 7.77 -33.64
C THR A 328 3.05 8.48 -32.29
N ILE A 329 2.38 7.97 -31.25
CA ILE A 329 2.45 8.48 -29.89
C ILE A 329 3.25 7.48 -29.04
N ALA A 330 4.32 7.93 -28.41
CA ALA A 330 5.10 7.13 -27.46
C ALA A 330 4.78 7.53 -26.01
N CYS A 331 4.30 6.55 -25.22
CA CYS A 331 4.01 6.72 -23.79
C CYS A 331 5.17 6.13 -22.98
N TYR A 332 5.93 6.98 -22.29
CA TYR A 332 7.09 6.58 -21.50
C TYR A 332 6.73 6.42 -20.03
N GLY A 333 7.00 5.22 -19.49
CA GLY A 333 6.72 4.88 -18.10
C GLY A 333 5.26 4.45 -17.91
N LEU A 334 5.05 3.19 -17.53
CA LEU A 334 3.72 2.63 -17.23
C LEU A 334 3.54 2.36 -15.75
N ALA A 335 4.63 2.16 -15.01
CA ALA A 335 4.58 1.93 -13.58
C ALA A 335 4.21 3.22 -12.81
N PHE A 336 3.63 3.07 -11.62
CA PHE A 336 3.23 4.24 -10.83
C PHE A 336 4.40 4.96 -10.14
N LYS A 337 5.59 4.37 -10.16
CA LYS A 337 6.86 4.93 -9.64
C LYS A 337 8.01 4.56 -10.57
N PRO A 338 9.11 5.33 -10.57
CA PRO A 338 10.34 4.92 -11.24
C PRO A 338 10.94 3.66 -10.61
N ASP A 339 11.65 2.88 -11.42
CA ASP A 339 12.45 1.72 -11.03
C ASP A 339 11.68 0.54 -10.39
N ILE A 340 10.38 0.41 -10.67
CA ILE A 340 9.54 -0.72 -10.25
C ILE A 340 8.72 -1.29 -11.41
N ASP A 341 8.23 -2.52 -11.24
CA ASP A 341 7.34 -3.25 -12.17
C ASP A 341 5.86 -3.19 -11.78
N ASP A 342 5.50 -2.38 -10.76
CA ASP A 342 4.15 -2.33 -10.21
C ASP A 342 3.25 -1.37 -11.02
N LEU A 343 2.25 -1.96 -11.68
CA LEU A 343 1.27 -1.27 -12.53
C LEU A 343 -0.06 -0.97 -11.82
N ARG A 344 -0.20 -1.33 -10.54
CA ARG A 344 -1.47 -1.21 -9.82
C ARG A 344 -1.85 0.26 -9.63
N GLU A 345 -3.10 0.58 -9.97
CA GLU A 345 -3.64 1.94 -9.90
C GLU A 345 -2.74 3.00 -10.57
N SER A 346 -1.97 2.59 -11.60
CA SER A 346 -1.06 3.52 -12.29
C SER A 346 -1.82 4.51 -13.16
N PRO A 347 -1.70 5.82 -12.92
CA PRO A 347 -2.27 6.84 -13.80
C PRO A 347 -1.60 6.83 -15.18
N ALA A 348 -0.30 6.55 -15.27
CA ALA A 348 0.41 6.47 -16.54
C ALA A 348 -0.11 5.33 -17.42
N LEU A 349 -0.41 4.16 -16.83
CA LEU A 349 -1.03 3.05 -17.52
C LEU A 349 -2.43 3.41 -18.03
N ASN A 350 -3.25 4.07 -17.20
CA ASN A 350 -4.60 4.50 -17.58
C ASN A 350 -4.58 5.54 -18.71
N ILE A 351 -3.66 6.52 -18.65
CA ILE A 351 -3.43 7.49 -19.73
C ILE A 351 -3.07 6.77 -21.03
N THR A 352 -2.14 5.80 -20.97
CA THR A 352 -1.71 5.05 -22.16
C THR A 352 -2.87 4.28 -22.78
N LYS A 353 -3.73 3.64 -21.97
CA LYS A 353 -4.94 2.96 -22.45
C LYS A 353 -5.90 3.89 -23.17
N GLU A 354 -6.24 5.02 -22.53
CA GLU A 354 -7.17 5.97 -23.12
C GLU A 354 -6.62 6.59 -24.40
N ILE A 355 -5.31 6.88 -24.45
CA ILE A 355 -4.65 7.34 -25.67
C ILE A 355 -4.76 6.28 -26.76
N ALA A 356 -4.52 5.00 -26.46
CA ALA A 356 -4.60 3.91 -27.41
C ALA A 356 -6.02 3.70 -27.95
N GLU A 357 -7.03 3.85 -27.12
CA GLU A 357 -8.43 3.72 -27.51
C GLU A 357 -8.90 4.87 -28.42
N MET A 358 -8.40 6.08 -28.21
CA MET A 358 -8.83 7.26 -28.97
C MET A 358 -8.00 7.58 -30.20
N HIS A 359 -6.74 7.10 -30.28
CA HIS A 359 -5.82 7.44 -31.36
C HIS A 359 -5.95 6.47 -32.54
N ALA A 360 -6.04 7.02 -33.76
CA ALA A 360 -6.19 6.20 -34.97
C ALA A 360 -4.84 5.70 -35.55
N GLY A 361 -3.72 6.25 -35.10
CA GLY A 361 -2.36 5.87 -35.46
C GLY A 361 -1.73 4.89 -34.48
N GLU A 362 -0.43 4.73 -34.57
CA GLU A 362 0.33 3.83 -33.71
C GLU A 362 0.53 4.46 -32.31
N VAL A 363 0.34 3.62 -31.26
CA VAL A 363 0.71 3.99 -29.89
C VAL A 363 1.74 2.98 -29.36
N ILE A 364 2.87 3.50 -28.89
CA ILE A 364 3.97 2.71 -28.38
C ILE A 364 4.05 2.93 -26.87
N ALA A 365 3.96 1.85 -26.10
CA ALA A 365 4.21 1.87 -24.65
C ALA A 365 5.69 1.54 -24.39
N VAL A 366 6.36 2.35 -23.59
CA VAL A 366 7.79 2.17 -23.25
C VAL A 366 7.94 2.02 -21.75
N GLU A 367 8.25 0.79 -21.27
CA GLU A 367 8.48 0.49 -19.86
C GLU A 367 9.62 -0.53 -19.70
N PRO A 368 10.77 -0.13 -19.13
CA PRO A 368 11.93 -1.01 -19.02
C PRO A 368 11.80 -2.09 -17.95
N ASN A 369 10.89 -1.91 -16.99
CA ASN A 369 10.81 -2.77 -15.81
C ASN A 369 9.79 -3.91 -15.93
N ILE A 370 9.05 -4.01 -17.06
CA ILE A 370 8.12 -5.08 -17.32
C ILE A 370 8.53 -5.91 -18.55
N SER A 371 8.25 -7.20 -18.51
CA SER A 371 8.58 -8.14 -19.61
C SER A 371 7.44 -8.31 -20.63
N GLY A 372 6.25 -7.83 -20.33
CA GLY A 372 5.07 -7.91 -21.19
C GLY A 372 3.97 -6.96 -20.73
N LEU A 373 3.12 -6.54 -21.68
CA LEU A 373 1.96 -5.70 -21.37
C LEU A 373 0.90 -6.50 -20.63
N PRO A 374 0.20 -5.89 -19.66
CA PRO A 374 -0.97 -6.51 -19.06
C PRO A 374 -2.05 -6.78 -20.09
N ASN A 375 -2.83 -7.87 -19.93
CA ASN A 375 -3.94 -8.23 -20.81
C ASN A 375 -4.97 -7.10 -21.03
N SER A 376 -4.99 -6.14 -20.11
CA SER A 376 -5.84 -4.94 -20.21
C SER A 376 -5.42 -3.94 -21.29
N ILE A 377 -4.29 -4.17 -21.98
CA ILE A 377 -3.76 -3.35 -23.07
C ILE A 377 -3.36 -4.26 -24.26
N GLU A 378 -4.16 -5.28 -24.55
CA GLU A 378 -3.97 -6.12 -25.73
C GLU A 378 -4.04 -5.26 -27.00
N GLY A 379 -3.06 -5.42 -27.88
CA GLY A 379 -2.96 -4.71 -29.17
C GLY A 379 -2.02 -3.51 -29.19
N LEU A 380 -1.43 -3.09 -28.07
CA LEU A 380 -0.37 -2.11 -28.04
C LEU A 380 1.00 -2.75 -28.27
N GLN A 381 1.87 -2.03 -28.98
CA GLN A 381 3.27 -2.42 -29.12
C GLN A 381 4.06 -1.98 -27.87
N LEU A 382 4.58 -2.97 -27.13
CA LEU A 382 5.56 -2.68 -26.06
C LEU A 382 6.93 -2.52 -26.70
N ALA A 383 7.50 -1.29 -26.65
CA ALA A 383 8.90 -1.09 -26.90
C ALA A 383 9.68 -1.18 -25.59
N SER A 384 10.54 -2.17 -25.43
CA SER A 384 11.59 -2.10 -24.44
C SER A 384 12.55 -0.99 -24.84
N ILE A 385 12.99 -0.13 -23.91
CA ILE A 385 14.11 0.77 -24.16
C ILE A 385 15.30 -0.13 -24.47
N VAL A 386 15.58 -0.27 -25.76
CA VAL A 386 16.83 -0.93 -26.18
C VAL A 386 17.95 -0.09 -25.59
N LYS A 387 18.85 -0.72 -24.84
CA LYS A 387 20.12 -0.16 -24.36
C LYS A 387 20.81 0.53 -25.54
N GLY A 388 20.66 1.85 -25.67
CA GLY A 388 21.14 2.59 -26.84
C GLY A 388 21.21 4.08 -26.67
N PHE A 389 21.14 4.62 -25.46
CA PHE A 389 21.74 5.91 -25.13
C PHE A 389 23.10 5.64 -24.45
N SER A 390 24.05 5.11 -25.21
CA SER A 390 25.45 5.26 -24.90
C SER A 390 25.87 6.64 -25.43
N GLU A 391 26.21 7.51 -24.51
CA GLU A 391 27.17 8.60 -24.62
C GLU A 391 27.41 9.18 -26.03
N GLY A 392 26.89 10.39 -26.26
CA GLY A 392 27.28 11.32 -27.28
C GLY A 392 27.35 12.70 -26.68
#